data_eaf5eb014f8921f3f85ed63167c73e08
#
_entry.id   eaf5eb014f8921f3f85ed63167c73e08
#
_cell.length_a   1.000
_cell.length_b   1.000
_cell.length_c   1.000
_cell.angle_alpha   90.00
_cell.angle_beta   90.00
_cell.angle_gamma   90.00
#
_symmetry.space_group_name_H-M   'P 1'
#
loop_
_entity.id
_entity.type
_entity.pdbx_description
1 polymer ?
#
loop_
_entity_poly.entity_id
_entity_poly.type
_entity_poly.pdbx_seq_one_letter_code
_entity_poly.pdbx_strand_id
1 'polypeptide(L)'
;MVRSEFDHLLLDHASSLGAKVYQNTKVLSLEFDENNRPISAAYTCSSSDAADAVNGTITFNYLVDATGRAGLMSTKYLKNRNFTESLKNIAVWGYWTGVGSYGEGTTRAGAPWFEALTGMDFLSESMQ
;
A
#
# COMPACT_ATOMS: atom_id res chain seq x y z
N MET A 1 8.45 16.47 1.51
CA MET A 1 9.04 15.15 1.19
C MET A 1 7.98 14.34 0.47
N VAL A 2 8.30 13.84 -0.71
CA VAL A 2 7.41 12.97 -1.47
C VAL A 2 7.44 11.58 -0.84
N ARG A 3 6.27 11.00 -0.54
CA ARG A 3 6.17 9.72 0.19
C ARG A 3 6.89 8.58 -0.53
N SER A 4 6.74 8.50 -1.85
CA SER A 4 7.38 7.45 -2.66
C SER A 4 8.91 7.52 -2.63
N GLU A 5 9.49 8.72 -2.61
CA GLU A 5 10.94 8.91 -2.49
C GLU A 5 11.45 8.46 -1.13
N PHE A 6 10.71 8.78 -0.07
CA PHE A 6 11.05 8.36 1.28
C PHE A 6 10.99 6.84 1.45
N ASP A 7 9.94 6.20 0.94
CA ASP A 7 9.78 4.75 1.01
C ASP A 7 10.91 4.04 0.23
N HIS A 8 11.31 4.60 -0.92
CA HIS A 8 12.43 4.07 -1.70
C HIS A 8 13.77 4.20 -0.97
N LEU A 9 14.03 5.35 -0.36
CA LEU A 9 15.23 5.58 0.43
C LEU A 9 15.35 4.62 1.62
N LEU A 10 14.25 4.31 2.30
CA LEU A 10 14.23 3.31 3.37
C LEU A 10 14.52 1.90 2.86
N LEU A 11 14.02 1.56 1.68
CA LEU A 11 14.26 0.27 1.05
C LEU A 11 15.74 0.11 0.66
N ASP A 12 16.34 1.14 0.07
CA ASP A 12 17.75 1.19 -0.28
C ASP A 12 18.64 1.10 0.97
N HIS A 13 18.24 1.80 2.04
CA HIS A 13 18.94 1.72 3.31
C HIS A 13 18.90 0.30 3.88
N ALA A 14 17.76 -0.36 3.88
CA ALA A 14 17.65 -1.75 4.32
C ALA A 14 18.55 -2.68 3.49
N SER A 15 18.59 -2.48 2.16
CA SER A 15 19.47 -3.23 1.27
C SER A 15 20.94 -3.01 1.60
N SER A 16 21.35 -1.76 1.88
CA SER A 16 22.74 -1.41 2.26
C SER A 16 23.18 -2.05 3.58
N LEU A 17 22.21 -2.34 4.47
CA LEU A 17 22.45 -3.06 5.73
C LEU A 17 22.42 -4.60 5.56
N GLY A 18 22.32 -5.10 4.35
CA GLY A 18 22.42 -6.53 4.04
C GLY A 18 21.08 -7.25 3.84
N ALA A 19 19.96 -6.54 3.88
CA ALA A 19 18.67 -7.14 3.52
C ALA A 19 18.63 -7.42 2.01
N LYS A 20 18.17 -8.62 1.62
CA LYS A 20 17.98 -8.96 0.21
C LYS A 20 16.62 -8.41 -0.24
N VAL A 21 16.66 -7.45 -1.15
CA VAL A 21 15.47 -6.80 -1.72
C VAL A 21 15.25 -7.30 -3.13
N TYR A 22 14.05 -7.81 -3.41
CA TYR A 22 13.64 -8.27 -4.73
C TYR A 22 12.47 -7.42 -5.21
N GLN A 23 12.76 -6.47 -6.09
CA GLN A 23 11.74 -5.65 -6.75
C GLN A 23 11.06 -6.43 -7.87
N ASN A 24 9.89 -5.97 -8.33
CA ASN A 24 9.09 -6.61 -9.38
C ASN A 24 8.79 -8.10 -9.12
N THR A 25 8.78 -8.49 -7.85
CA THR A 25 8.59 -9.87 -7.43
C THR A 25 7.26 -10.02 -6.71
N LYS A 26 6.40 -10.89 -7.23
CA LYS A 26 5.07 -11.16 -6.69
C LYS A 26 5.04 -12.52 -6.01
N VAL A 27 4.63 -12.57 -4.75
CA VAL A 27 4.33 -13.82 -4.05
C VAL A 27 3.00 -14.36 -4.57
N LEU A 28 2.98 -15.61 -5.01
CA LEU A 28 1.82 -16.28 -5.59
C LEU A 28 1.07 -17.10 -4.55
N SER A 29 1.80 -17.90 -3.77
CA SER A 29 1.24 -18.79 -2.77
C SER A 29 2.20 -19.03 -1.63
N LEU A 30 1.65 -19.51 -0.51
CA LEU A 30 2.40 -19.97 0.65
C LEU A 30 2.11 -21.46 0.86
N GLU A 31 3.10 -22.17 1.36
CA GLU A 31 2.98 -23.55 1.82
C GLU A 31 3.08 -23.58 3.34
N PHE A 32 2.37 -24.53 3.93
CA PHE A 32 2.22 -24.65 5.37
C PHE A 32 2.66 -26.05 5.81
N ASP A 33 3.21 -26.14 7.01
CA ASP A 33 3.50 -27.40 7.66
C ASP A 33 2.25 -28.03 8.31
N GLU A 34 2.41 -29.19 8.92
CA GLU A 34 1.35 -29.94 9.61
C GLU A 34 0.70 -29.14 10.78
N ASN A 35 1.40 -28.12 11.28
CA ASN A 35 0.93 -27.24 12.36
C ASN A 35 0.28 -25.94 11.84
N ASN A 36 -0.02 -25.87 10.54
CA ASN A 36 -0.50 -24.64 9.86
C ASN A 36 0.45 -23.44 9.96
N ARG A 37 1.75 -23.68 10.10
CA ARG A 37 2.77 -22.65 10.09
C ARG A 37 3.27 -22.45 8.66
N PRO A 38 3.31 -21.23 8.11
CA PRO A 38 3.86 -20.98 6.77
C PRO A 38 5.37 -21.22 6.78
N ILE A 39 5.85 -22.03 5.84
CA ILE A 39 7.26 -22.47 5.74
C ILE A 39 7.93 -22.07 4.45
N SER A 40 7.16 -21.88 3.38
CA SER A 40 7.70 -21.47 2.08
C SER A 40 6.74 -20.57 1.31
N ALA A 41 7.28 -19.84 0.35
CA ALA A 41 6.52 -19.00 -0.56
C ALA A 41 6.97 -19.22 -2.00
N ALA A 42 6.02 -19.48 -2.89
CA ALA A 42 6.24 -19.43 -4.32
C ALA A 42 6.12 -17.99 -4.83
N TYR A 43 7.04 -17.59 -5.68
CA TYR A 43 7.05 -16.25 -6.24
C TYR A 43 7.32 -16.25 -7.74
N THR A 44 6.94 -15.17 -8.39
CA THR A 44 7.33 -14.86 -9.77
C THR A 44 7.99 -13.49 -9.81
N CYS A 45 9.10 -13.39 -10.51
CA CYS A 45 9.81 -12.14 -10.75
C CYS A 45 9.68 -11.79 -12.23
N SER A 46 9.19 -10.58 -12.52
CA SER A 46 9.11 -10.05 -13.88
C SER A 46 10.28 -9.10 -14.11
N SER A 47 11.19 -9.45 -15.00
CA SER A 47 12.23 -8.53 -15.46
C SER A 47 11.66 -7.60 -16.53
N SER A 48 12.00 -6.31 -16.49
CA SER A 48 11.58 -5.34 -17.51
C SER A 48 12.10 -5.69 -18.91
N ASP A 49 13.18 -6.45 -18.99
CA ASP A 49 13.92 -6.70 -20.23
C ASP A 49 13.84 -8.17 -20.72
N ALA A 50 13.17 -9.05 -19.96
CA ALA A 50 13.01 -10.45 -20.34
C ALA A 50 11.53 -10.78 -20.59
N ALA A 51 11.25 -11.40 -21.72
CA ALA A 51 9.90 -11.89 -22.07
C ALA A 51 9.40 -13.00 -21.14
N ASP A 52 10.29 -13.59 -20.32
CA ASP A 52 9.98 -14.74 -19.47
C ASP A 52 10.02 -14.36 -17.98
N ALA A 53 8.91 -14.59 -17.31
CA ALA A 53 8.83 -14.47 -15.86
C ALA A 53 9.61 -15.63 -15.19
N VAL A 54 10.49 -15.30 -14.27
CA VAL A 54 11.24 -16.29 -13.49
C VAL A 54 10.43 -16.67 -12.26
N ASN A 55 10.12 -17.95 -12.13
CA ASN A 55 9.43 -18.50 -10.96
C ASN A 55 10.44 -19.15 -10.01
N GLY A 56 10.17 -19.02 -8.71
CA GLY A 56 11.00 -19.60 -7.67
C GLY A 56 10.24 -19.86 -6.38
N THR A 57 10.92 -20.50 -5.46
CA THR A 57 10.42 -20.77 -4.11
C THR A 57 11.47 -20.32 -3.09
N ILE A 58 11.03 -19.72 -2.01
CA ILE A 58 11.87 -19.33 -0.88
C ILE A 58 11.31 -19.95 0.40
N THR A 59 12.20 -20.46 1.24
CA THR A 59 11.89 -20.97 2.57
C THR A 59 12.28 -19.95 3.64
N PHE A 60 11.56 -19.92 4.76
CA PHE A 60 11.80 -18.97 5.84
C PHE A 60 11.37 -19.53 7.20
N ASN A 61 11.92 -18.96 8.26
CA ASN A 61 11.51 -19.26 9.63
C ASN A 61 10.38 -18.34 10.11
N TYR A 62 10.33 -17.12 9.61
CA TYR A 62 9.33 -16.13 9.97
C TYR A 62 8.83 -15.43 8.71
N LEU A 63 7.53 -15.12 8.70
CA LEU A 63 6.88 -14.37 7.64
C LEU A 63 6.27 -13.10 8.23
N VAL A 64 6.54 -11.95 7.60
CA VAL A 64 5.86 -10.69 7.86
C VAL A 64 5.05 -10.31 6.62
N ASP A 65 3.73 -10.29 6.75
CA ASP A 65 2.83 -9.86 5.66
C ASP A 65 2.61 -8.34 5.74
N ALA A 66 3.29 -7.61 4.87
CA ALA A 66 3.15 -6.17 4.71
C ALA A 66 2.47 -5.80 3.37
N THR A 67 1.63 -6.68 2.81
CA THR A 67 0.95 -6.50 1.52
C THR A 67 -0.20 -5.47 1.56
N GLY A 68 -0.37 -4.75 2.66
CA GLY A 68 -1.30 -3.66 2.82
C GLY A 68 -2.76 -4.10 2.62
N ARG A 69 -3.47 -3.42 1.73
CA ARG A 69 -4.91 -3.69 1.50
C ARG A 69 -5.18 -5.07 0.89
N ALA A 70 -4.24 -5.63 0.15
CA ALA A 70 -4.36 -6.98 -0.39
C ALA A 70 -4.37 -8.04 0.71
N GLY A 71 -3.53 -7.88 1.73
CA GLY A 71 -3.50 -8.70 2.93
C GLY A 71 -3.42 -10.19 2.63
N LEU A 72 -2.33 -10.66 2.05
CA LEU A 72 -2.19 -12.04 1.59
C LEU A 72 -2.59 -13.06 2.65
N MET A 73 -2.02 -12.95 3.85
CA MET A 73 -2.34 -13.84 4.97
C MET A 73 -3.78 -13.66 5.45
N SER A 74 -4.19 -12.42 5.69
CA SER A 74 -5.49 -12.12 6.30
C SER A 74 -6.68 -12.37 5.39
N THR A 75 -6.52 -12.29 4.05
CA THR A 75 -7.62 -12.47 3.10
C THR A 75 -7.64 -13.85 2.46
N LYS A 76 -6.49 -14.38 2.04
CA LYS A 76 -6.43 -15.63 1.29
C LYS A 76 -6.39 -16.86 2.20
N TYR A 77 -5.59 -16.81 3.27
CA TYR A 77 -5.35 -17.97 4.12
C TYR A 77 -6.14 -17.94 5.43
N LEU A 78 -5.95 -16.94 6.26
CA LEU A 78 -6.61 -16.86 7.57
C LEU A 78 -8.08 -16.43 7.49
N LYS A 79 -8.46 -15.68 6.44
CA LYS A 79 -9.82 -15.16 6.22
C LYS A 79 -10.38 -14.43 7.45
N ASN A 80 -9.50 -13.80 8.23
CA ASN A 80 -9.83 -13.15 9.50
C ASN A 80 -9.78 -11.61 9.42
N ARG A 81 -9.79 -11.05 8.22
CA ARG A 81 -9.74 -9.61 8.03
C ARG A 81 -11.07 -8.97 8.42
N ASN A 82 -11.03 -8.14 9.44
CA ASN A 82 -12.16 -7.33 9.86
C ASN A 82 -11.95 -5.88 9.43
N PHE A 83 -13.02 -5.26 8.94
CA PHE A 83 -13.04 -3.84 8.62
C PHE A 83 -13.84 -3.10 9.68
N THR A 84 -13.27 -2.03 10.21
CA THR A 84 -14.01 -1.11 11.09
C THR A 84 -14.92 -0.25 10.21
N GLU A 85 -16.23 -0.46 10.31
CA GLU A 85 -17.22 0.23 9.45
C GLU A 85 -17.10 1.76 9.51
N SER A 86 -16.86 2.31 10.70
CA SER A 86 -16.69 3.76 10.90
C SER A 86 -15.43 4.33 10.23
N LEU A 87 -14.49 3.49 9.80
CA LEU A 87 -13.26 3.89 9.10
C LEU A 87 -13.29 3.57 7.60
N LYS A 88 -14.43 3.12 7.07
CA LYS A 88 -14.65 2.96 5.63
C LYS A 88 -14.86 4.31 4.97
N ASN A 89 -13.77 4.98 4.66
CA ASN A 89 -13.80 6.27 3.98
C ASN A 89 -13.30 6.12 2.54
N ILE A 90 -13.90 6.89 1.63
CA ILE A 90 -13.44 7.04 0.25
C ILE A 90 -12.78 8.41 0.16
N ALA A 91 -11.53 8.45 -0.28
CA ALA A 91 -10.86 9.69 -0.61
C ALA A 91 -10.95 9.93 -2.12
N VAL A 92 -11.49 11.07 -2.50
CA VAL A 92 -11.44 11.58 -3.89
C VAL A 92 -10.46 12.74 -3.89
N TRP A 93 -9.53 12.73 -4.82
CA TRP A 93 -8.49 13.76 -4.90
C TRP A 93 -8.23 14.14 -6.36
N GLY A 94 -7.73 15.35 -6.54
CA GLY A 94 -7.33 15.85 -7.84
C GLY A 94 -6.30 16.97 -7.72
N TYR A 95 -5.63 17.26 -8.80
CA TYR A 95 -4.73 18.40 -8.92
C TYR A 95 -5.42 19.50 -9.71
N TRP A 96 -5.31 20.72 -9.23
CA TRP A 96 -5.93 21.89 -9.84
C TRP A 96 -4.86 22.90 -10.21
N THR A 97 -5.03 23.58 -11.32
CA THR A 97 -4.17 24.68 -11.76
C THR A 97 -4.92 26.00 -11.66
N GLY A 98 -4.20 27.10 -11.41
CA GLY A 98 -4.79 28.43 -11.34
C GLY A 98 -5.56 28.71 -10.05
N VAL A 99 -5.37 27.89 -9.00
CA VAL A 99 -5.95 28.14 -7.68
C VAL A 99 -5.06 29.07 -6.85
N GLY A 100 -5.67 29.88 -5.98
CA GLY A 100 -4.97 30.69 -5.00
C GLY A 100 -4.43 29.84 -3.83
N SER A 101 -3.55 30.42 -3.03
CA SER A 101 -3.04 29.79 -1.82
C SER A 101 -3.99 30.04 -0.63
N TYR A 102 -4.31 28.97 0.12
CA TYR A 102 -5.09 29.12 1.33
C TYR A 102 -4.30 29.93 2.36
N GLY A 103 -5.01 30.86 3.03
CA GLY A 103 -4.45 31.65 4.12
C GLY A 103 -3.42 32.68 3.70
N GLU A 104 -3.40 33.11 2.43
CA GLU A 104 -2.50 34.14 1.93
C GLU A 104 -2.60 35.42 2.76
N GLY A 105 -1.46 35.98 3.16
CA GLY A 105 -1.39 37.15 4.05
C GLY A 105 -1.63 36.86 5.53
N THR A 106 -1.82 35.61 5.93
CA THR A 106 -1.98 35.20 7.32
C THR A 106 -0.87 34.24 7.79
N THR A 107 -0.82 33.93 9.07
CA THR A 107 0.08 32.91 9.64
C THR A 107 -0.23 31.49 9.15
N ARG A 108 -1.33 31.28 8.44
CA ARG A 108 -1.75 30.01 7.86
C ARG A 108 -1.43 29.88 6.38
N ALA A 109 -0.62 30.76 5.81
CA ALA A 109 -0.26 30.70 4.42
C ALA A 109 0.34 29.34 4.06
N GLY A 110 -0.25 28.66 3.07
CA GLY A 110 0.17 27.33 2.62
C GLY A 110 -0.18 26.16 3.55
N ALA A 111 -0.92 26.40 4.63
CA ALA A 111 -1.40 25.32 5.49
C ALA A 111 -2.51 24.50 4.80
N PRO A 112 -2.61 23.18 5.07
CA PRO A 112 -3.75 22.40 4.60
C PRO A 112 -5.04 22.88 5.28
N TRP A 113 -6.12 22.92 4.50
CA TRP A 113 -7.45 23.18 5.01
C TRP A 113 -8.21 21.89 5.25
N PHE A 114 -8.78 21.76 6.43
CA PHE A 114 -9.66 20.66 6.80
C PHE A 114 -11.02 21.22 7.20
N GLU A 115 -12.08 20.71 6.58
CA GLU A 115 -13.45 21.06 6.90
C GLU A 115 -14.27 19.78 7.06
N ALA A 116 -15.07 19.71 8.12
CA ALA A 116 -16.05 18.66 8.30
C ALA A 116 -17.39 19.14 7.72
N LEU A 117 -17.82 18.53 6.64
CA LEU A 117 -19.13 18.82 6.07
C LEU A 117 -20.21 18.16 6.91
N THR A 118 -21.17 18.96 7.37
CA THR A 118 -22.35 18.48 8.09
C THR A 118 -23.50 18.28 7.11
N GLY A 119 -23.88 17.02 6.89
CA GLY A 119 -25.03 16.66 6.05
C GLY A 119 -24.65 15.82 4.82
N MET A 120 -25.57 14.96 4.44
CA MET A 120 -25.41 14.06 3.28
C MET A 120 -25.74 14.72 1.93
N ASP A 121 -25.75 16.02 1.83
CA ASP A 121 -26.18 16.74 0.63
C ASP A 121 -25.18 16.68 -0.53
N PHE A 122 -23.99 16.14 -0.30
CA PHE A 122 -22.93 16.10 -1.30
C PHE A 122 -23.14 15.05 -2.43
N LEU A 123 -24.05 14.10 -2.25
CA LEU A 123 -24.28 13.05 -3.24
C LEU A 123 -25.50 13.28 -4.15
N SER A 124 -26.31 14.30 -3.89
CA SER A 124 -27.53 14.54 -4.69
C SER A 124 -27.33 15.51 -5.86
N GLU A 125 -26.31 16.36 -5.85
CA GLU A 125 -26.11 17.35 -6.93
C GLU A 125 -25.16 16.92 -8.04
N SER A 126 -24.44 15.82 -7.91
CA SER A 126 -23.53 15.34 -8.96
C SER A 126 -24.13 14.28 -9.89
N MET A 127 -25.43 14.03 -9.81
CA MET A 127 -26.16 13.07 -10.66
C MET A 127 -27.32 13.69 -11.47
N GLN A 128 -27.20 14.96 -11.88
CA GLN A 128 -28.10 15.54 -12.89
C GLN A 128 -27.33 15.95 -14.13
#